data_9414debcb0d4436408e7d1305fd8e4e0
#
_entry.id   9414debcb0d4436408e7d1305fd8e4e0
#
_cell.length_a   1.000
_cell.length_b   1.000
_cell.length_c   1.000
_cell.angle_alpha   90.00
_cell.angle_beta   90.00
_cell.angle_gamma   90.00
#
_symmetry.space_group_name_H-M   'P 1'
#
loop_
_entity.id
_entity.type
_entity.pdbx_description
1 polymer ?
#
loop_
_entity_poly.entity_id
_entity_poly.type
_entity_poly.pdbx_seq_one_letter_code
_entity_poly.pdbx_strand_id
1 'polypeptide(L)'
;MQQQVSIWNVVKLAGAYIAFTIGSGFATGQEVLQFFTSYGPAGYIGALVSMFLFAAMGAALMVKGHELKLTVQTEIFRYYCGKYIGYILEIFTIICLFCVVSIMFAGSGAVAGEYFGVGAEIGKLGMAILCVMTVLLGLNGLVDIIGAIGPVITVFTILIGIVTAVTSTYYGNDLTGAQVQALFDLRATAGWWFGAYEWLDTAWFSGVLYAACMVLGGIPFLAGLGTRARNRQEAIWGGVMGGVFLMLSVIMIVFAMLCYPDQIVTYEVPNLFLAEQHLPILAMIFSVVLLLGIYSTAAPMFWLVLNRIQGFGIGRTPMLAVTVVLGIVEYFGAQIGFGKLIGILYPLMGQVGLIMIPVVFLRAGARKTDLMKE
;
A
#
# COMPACT_ATOMS: atom_id res chain seq x y z
N MET A 1 -8.68 -35.57 -11.70
CA MET A 1 -7.74 -35.59 -10.57
C MET A 1 -7.75 -34.20 -9.96
N GLN A 2 -8.21 -34.03 -8.73
CA GLN A 2 -8.04 -32.76 -8.01
C GLN A 2 -6.54 -32.59 -7.74
N GLN A 3 -5.90 -31.58 -8.34
CA GLN A 3 -4.52 -31.25 -8.04
C GLN A 3 -4.40 -30.91 -6.57
N GLN A 4 -3.54 -31.59 -5.84
CA GLN A 4 -3.28 -31.31 -4.43
C GLN A 4 -2.80 -29.86 -4.25
N VAL A 5 -3.29 -29.21 -3.20
CA VAL A 5 -2.89 -27.85 -2.84
C VAL A 5 -1.43 -27.84 -2.43
N SER A 6 -0.61 -27.09 -3.13
CA SER A 6 0.80 -26.91 -2.75
C SER A 6 0.92 -25.76 -1.74
N ILE A 7 1.27 -26.09 -0.49
CA ILE A 7 1.53 -25.10 0.55
C ILE A 7 2.57 -24.08 0.10
N TRP A 8 3.62 -24.54 -0.58
CA TRP A 8 4.66 -23.67 -1.10
C TRP A 8 4.14 -22.63 -2.12
N ASN A 9 3.21 -23.03 -2.99
CA ASN A 9 2.60 -22.11 -3.94
C ASN A 9 1.66 -21.10 -3.24
N VAL A 10 0.92 -21.55 -2.21
CA VAL A 10 0.11 -20.66 -1.36
C VAL A 10 0.99 -19.62 -0.67
N VAL A 11 2.12 -20.02 -0.09
CA VAL A 11 3.08 -19.11 0.55
C VAL A 11 3.64 -18.10 -0.45
N LYS A 12 3.98 -18.53 -1.66
CA LYS A 12 4.44 -17.61 -2.73
C LYS A 12 3.37 -16.60 -3.12
N LEU A 13 2.12 -17.02 -3.29
CA LEU A 13 1.02 -16.13 -3.63
C LEU A 13 0.72 -15.14 -2.51
N ALA A 14 0.67 -15.62 -1.26
CA ALA A 14 0.49 -14.77 -0.09
C ALA A 14 1.64 -13.76 0.07
N GLY A 15 2.89 -14.20 -0.08
CA GLY A 15 4.06 -13.34 -0.01
C GLY A 15 4.08 -12.28 -1.10
N ALA A 16 3.70 -12.61 -2.33
CA ALA A 16 3.59 -11.65 -3.41
C ALA A 16 2.45 -10.63 -3.17
N TYR A 17 1.34 -11.07 -2.59
CA TYR A 17 0.26 -10.16 -2.17
C TYR A 17 0.75 -9.17 -1.12
N ILE A 18 1.38 -9.67 -0.06
CA ILE A 18 1.96 -8.84 1.01
C ILE A 18 2.97 -7.85 0.42
N ALA A 19 3.91 -8.33 -0.40
CA ALA A 19 4.94 -7.50 -1.01
C ALA A 19 4.38 -6.37 -1.88
N PHE A 20 3.31 -6.62 -2.60
CA PHE A 20 2.63 -5.61 -3.40
C PHE A 20 1.94 -4.54 -2.54
N THR A 21 1.30 -4.97 -1.44
CA THR A 21 0.55 -4.06 -0.57
C THR A 21 1.46 -3.23 0.34
N ILE A 22 2.65 -3.75 0.67
CA ILE A 22 3.65 -3.02 1.44
C ILE A 22 4.29 -1.96 0.54
N GLY A 23 3.74 -0.75 0.61
CA GLY A 23 4.35 0.46 0.05
C GLY A 23 5.21 1.20 1.08
N SER A 24 5.68 2.42 0.71
CA SER A 24 6.45 3.27 1.63
C SER A 24 5.65 3.63 2.87
N GLY A 25 4.35 3.91 2.73
CA GLY A 25 3.50 4.32 3.84
C GLY A 25 3.37 3.26 4.93
N PHE A 26 3.21 1.97 4.54
CA PHE A 26 3.25 0.86 5.49
C PHE A 26 4.65 0.66 6.07
N ALA A 27 5.66 0.66 5.22
CA ALA A 27 7.05 0.40 5.63
C ALA A 27 7.57 1.46 6.61
N THR A 28 7.22 2.73 6.40
CA THR A 28 7.51 3.84 7.34
C THR A 28 6.65 3.81 8.60
N GLY A 29 5.48 3.19 8.54
CA GLY A 29 4.49 3.19 9.62
C GLY A 29 3.46 4.31 9.53
N GLN A 30 3.61 5.27 8.61
CA GLN A 30 2.76 6.45 8.55
C GLN A 30 1.30 6.12 8.21
N GLU A 31 1.07 5.13 7.35
CA GLU A 31 -0.29 4.63 7.08
C GLU A 31 -0.92 4.01 8.33
N VAL A 32 -0.14 3.20 9.06
CA VAL A 32 -0.61 2.54 10.27
C VAL A 32 -0.92 3.59 11.34
N LEU A 33 -0.10 4.63 11.47
CA LEU A 33 -0.32 5.74 12.38
C LEU A 33 -1.63 6.45 12.06
N GLN A 34 -1.86 6.84 10.81
CA GLN A 34 -3.00 7.66 10.41
C GLN A 34 -4.33 6.91 10.37
N PHE A 35 -4.34 5.66 9.91
CA PHE A 35 -5.58 4.89 9.74
C PHE A 35 -5.97 4.06 10.96
N PHE A 36 -5.02 3.72 11.84
CA PHE A 36 -5.29 2.83 12.97
C PHE A 36 -4.84 3.42 14.30
N THR A 37 -3.56 3.72 14.48
CA THR A 37 -3.02 4.17 15.78
C THR A 37 -3.64 5.48 16.25
N SER A 38 -3.99 6.37 15.32
CA SER A 38 -4.65 7.66 15.61
C SER A 38 -6.02 7.53 16.30
N TYR A 39 -6.61 6.35 16.29
CA TYR A 39 -7.83 6.01 17.03
C TYR A 39 -7.54 5.40 18.41
N GLY A 40 -6.27 5.39 18.86
CA GLY A 40 -5.88 4.74 20.09
C GLY A 40 -6.22 3.24 20.08
N PRO A 41 -6.63 2.66 21.22
CA PRO A 41 -7.00 1.24 21.31
C PRO A 41 -8.15 0.82 20.37
N ALA A 42 -9.04 1.75 19.99
CA ALA A 42 -10.10 1.46 19.02
C ALA A 42 -9.54 1.13 17.62
N GLY A 43 -8.31 1.55 17.31
CA GLY A 43 -7.62 1.23 16.07
C GLY A 43 -7.50 -0.27 15.78
N TYR A 44 -7.47 -1.12 16.83
CA TYR A 44 -7.50 -2.58 16.66
C TYR A 44 -8.79 -3.07 15.99
N ILE A 45 -9.93 -2.41 16.25
CA ILE A 45 -11.20 -2.74 15.59
C ILE A 45 -11.08 -2.45 14.09
N GLY A 46 -10.52 -1.29 13.73
CA GLY A 46 -10.26 -0.95 12.34
C GLY A 46 -9.34 -1.97 11.66
N ALA A 47 -8.26 -2.36 12.33
CA ALA A 47 -7.31 -3.35 11.80
C ALA A 47 -7.96 -4.74 11.60
N LEU A 48 -8.83 -5.18 12.50
CA LEU A 48 -9.57 -6.44 12.35
C LEU A 48 -10.59 -6.38 11.20
N VAL A 49 -11.30 -5.25 11.03
CA VAL A 49 -12.19 -5.02 9.90
C VAL A 49 -11.42 -5.05 8.59
N SER A 50 -10.28 -4.35 8.53
CA SER A 50 -9.39 -4.40 7.37
C SER A 50 -8.90 -5.82 7.10
N MET A 51 -8.50 -6.58 8.12
CA MET A 51 -8.04 -7.97 7.98
C MET A 51 -9.10 -8.83 7.29
N PHE A 52 -10.34 -8.72 7.72
CA PHE A 52 -11.45 -9.44 7.08
C PHE A 52 -11.59 -9.04 5.60
N LEU A 53 -11.59 -7.75 5.31
CA LEU A 53 -11.73 -7.24 3.94
C LEU A 53 -10.56 -7.65 3.05
N PHE A 54 -9.31 -7.52 3.51
CA PHE A 54 -8.13 -7.95 2.76
C PHE A 54 -8.16 -9.45 2.46
N ALA A 55 -8.52 -10.28 3.44
CA ALA A 55 -8.62 -11.73 3.25
C ALA A 55 -9.73 -12.08 2.25
N ALA A 56 -10.92 -11.49 2.41
CA ALA A 56 -12.08 -11.80 1.57
C ALA A 56 -11.90 -11.27 0.13
N MET A 57 -11.45 -10.02 -0.03
CA MET A 57 -11.20 -9.43 -1.34
C MET A 57 -10.01 -10.09 -2.04
N GLY A 58 -8.93 -10.38 -1.31
CA GLY A 58 -7.77 -11.10 -1.83
C GLY A 58 -8.17 -12.45 -2.40
N ALA A 59 -8.97 -13.23 -1.65
CA ALA A 59 -9.48 -14.51 -2.11
C ALA A 59 -10.39 -14.35 -3.34
N ALA A 60 -11.36 -13.42 -3.30
CA ALA A 60 -12.30 -13.20 -4.41
C ALA A 60 -11.59 -12.81 -5.70
N LEU A 61 -10.65 -11.87 -5.63
CA LEU A 61 -9.91 -11.38 -6.80
C LEU A 61 -8.94 -12.43 -7.36
N MET A 62 -8.22 -13.15 -6.50
CA MET A 62 -7.32 -14.22 -6.95
C MET A 62 -8.11 -15.39 -7.57
N VAL A 63 -9.24 -15.77 -6.99
CA VAL A 63 -10.12 -16.80 -7.58
C VAL A 63 -10.62 -16.36 -8.94
N LYS A 64 -11.06 -15.11 -9.05
CA LYS A 64 -11.55 -14.59 -10.32
C LYS A 64 -10.43 -14.49 -11.37
N GLY A 65 -9.23 -14.09 -10.98
CA GLY A 65 -8.05 -14.13 -11.84
C GLY A 65 -7.72 -15.54 -12.34
N HIS A 66 -7.82 -16.53 -11.45
CA HIS A 66 -7.62 -17.94 -11.81
C HIS A 66 -8.68 -18.45 -12.81
N GLU A 67 -9.95 -18.05 -12.66
CA GLU A 67 -11.04 -18.44 -13.53
C GLU A 67 -10.98 -17.76 -14.90
N LEU A 68 -10.69 -16.46 -14.94
CA LEU A 68 -10.71 -15.64 -16.16
C LEU A 68 -9.43 -15.77 -16.99
N LYS A 69 -8.27 -15.98 -16.34
CA LYS A 69 -6.92 -16.05 -16.94
C LYS A 69 -6.67 -14.90 -17.92
N LEU A 70 -6.96 -13.68 -17.47
CA LEU A 70 -6.81 -12.47 -18.27
C LEU A 70 -5.35 -12.29 -18.71
N THR A 71 -5.13 -11.94 -19.96
CA THR A 71 -3.81 -11.60 -20.51
C THR A 71 -3.39 -10.19 -20.10
N VAL A 72 -4.36 -9.27 -20.03
CA VAL A 72 -4.19 -7.90 -19.55
C VAL A 72 -4.94 -7.74 -18.24
N GLN A 73 -4.18 -7.53 -17.16
CA GLN A 73 -4.76 -7.55 -15.79
C GLN A 73 -5.74 -6.39 -15.55
N THR A 74 -5.57 -5.24 -16.19
CA THR A 74 -6.47 -4.08 -16.04
C THR A 74 -7.86 -4.30 -16.65
N GLU A 75 -8.03 -5.31 -17.54
CA GLU A 75 -9.35 -5.70 -18.07
C GLU A 75 -10.29 -6.21 -16.98
N ILE A 76 -9.78 -6.55 -15.80
CA ILE A 76 -10.59 -6.94 -14.65
C ILE A 76 -11.58 -5.83 -14.24
N PHE A 77 -11.22 -4.55 -14.39
CA PHE A 77 -12.14 -3.44 -14.13
C PHE A 77 -13.32 -3.45 -15.10
N ARG A 78 -13.08 -3.78 -16.38
CA ARG A 78 -14.16 -3.91 -17.39
C ARG A 78 -15.06 -5.10 -17.10
N TYR A 79 -14.49 -6.17 -16.58
CA TYR A 79 -15.26 -7.33 -16.10
C TYR A 79 -16.21 -6.94 -14.97
N TYR A 80 -15.73 -6.19 -13.96
CA TYR A 80 -16.54 -5.83 -12.80
C TYR A 80 -17.52 -4.67 -13.06
N CYS A 81 -17.17 -3.69 -13.87
CA CYS A 81 -17.91 -2.44 -14.01
C CYS A 81 -18.42 -2.16 -15.41
N GLY A 82 -18.23 -3.12 -16.37
CA GLY A 82 -18.58 -2.89 -17.78
C GLY A 82 -17.58 -1.99 -18.50
N LYS A 83 -17.81 -1.79 -19.80
CA LYS A 83 -16.86 -1.14 -20.70
C LYS A 83 -16.53 0.30 -20.32
N TYR A 84 -17.53 1.12 -20.03
CA TYR A 84 -17.34 2.56 -19.82
C TYR A 84 -16.83 2.87 -18.42
N ILE A 85 -17.49 2.38 -17.38
CA ILE A 85 -17.10 2.60 -16.00
C ILE A 85 -15.73 1.94 -15.72
N GLY A 86 -15.51 0.73 -16.27
CA GLY A 86 -14.23 0.04 -16.14
C GLY A 86 -13.07 0.82 -16.74
N TYR A 87 -13.28 1.49 -17.88
CA TYR A 87 -12.25 2.35 -18.49
C TYR A 87 -11.97 3.61 -17.65
N ILE A 88 -13.01 4.22 -17.08
CA ILE A 88 -12.85 5.37 -16.17
C ILE A 88 -12.04 4.97 -14.93
N LEU A 89 -12.36 3.82 -14.33
CA LEU A 89 -11.63 3.31 -13.17
C LEU A 89 -10.17 2.96 -13.52
N GLU A 90 -9.91 2.42 -14.71
CA GLU A 90 -8.55 2.19 -15.19
C GLU A 90 -7.74 3.49 -15.25
N ILE A 91 -8.28 4.55 -15.85
CA ILE A 91 -7.62 5.85 -15.92
C ILE A 91 -7.44 6.46 -14.53
N PHE A 92 -8.48 6.41 -13.70
CA PHE A 92 -8.42 6.91 -12.33
C PHE A 92 -7.30 6.22 -11.54
N THR A 93 -7.20 4.88 -11.65
CA THR A 93 -6.14 4.12 -10.97
C THR A 93 -4.75 4.55 -11.45
N ILE A 94 -4.56 4.82 -12.73
CA ILE A 94 -3.27 5.29 -13.27
C ILE A 94 -2.91 6.68 -12.73
N ILE A 95 -3.89 7.58 -12.63
CA ILE A 95 -3.68 8.90 -12.02
C ILE A 95 -3.32 8.75 -10.54
N CYS A 96 -4.00 7.87 -9.82
CA CYS A 96 -3.68 7.56 -8.43
C CYS A 96 -2.26 7.01 -8.27
N LEU A 97 -1.85 6.07 -9.13
CA LEU A 97 -0.48 5.52 -9.12
C LEU A 97 0.56 6.62 -9.37
N PHE A 98 0.26 7.56 -10.27
CA PHE A 98 1.10 8.74 -10.48
C PHE A 98 1.24 9.53 -9.17
N CYS A 99 0.14 9.93 -8.55
CA CYS A 99 0.19 10.66 -7.27
C CYS A 99 0.90 9.89 -6.15
N VAL A 100 0.82 8.55 -6.14
CA VAL A 100 1.55 7.71 -5.16
C VAL A 100 3.06 7.81 -5.36
N VAL A 101 3.57 8.03 -6.57
CA VAL A 101 5.01 8.26 -6.79
C VAL A 101 5.50 9.50 -6.04
N SER A 102 4.72 10.59 -6.00
CA SER A 102 5.03 11.76 -5.15
C SER A 102 5.11 11.40 -3.67
N ILE A 103 4.23 10.52 -3.17
CA ILE A 103 4.32 10.00 -1.79
C ILE A 103 5.64 9.25 -1.58
N MET A 104 6.05 8.43 -2.54
CA MET A 104 7.32 7.68 -2.47
C MET A 104 8.53 8.62 -2.39
N PHE A 105 8.55 9.68 -3.21
CA PHE A 105 9.63 10.67 -3.17
C PHE A 105 9.63 11.44 -1.84
N ALA A 106 8.46 11.84 -1.34
CA ALA A 106 8.34 12.49 -0.03
C ALA A 106 8.81 11.57 1.10
N GLY A 107 8.44 10.27 1.08
CA GLY A 107 8.86 9.28 2.07
C GLY A 107 10.38 9.07 2.08
N SER A 108 11.04 9.07 0.91
CA SER A 108 12.50 9.00 0.87
C SER A 108 13.17 10.24 1.48
N GLY A 109 12.55 11.42 1.32
CA GLY A 109 12.95 12.65 1.98
C GLY A 109 12.81 12.58 3.50
N ALA A 110 11.69 12.03 3.99
CA ALA A 110 11.47 11.84 5.42
C ALA A 110 12.53 10.91 6.04
N VAL A 111 12.81 9.77 5.42
CA VAL A 111 13.87 8.85 5.88
C VAL A 111 15.25 9.53 5.87
N ALA A 112 15.55 10.30 4.81
CA ALA A 112 16.82 11.02 4.70
C ALA A 112 16.97 12.08 5.79
N GLY A 113 15.91 12.84 6.08
CA GLY A 113 15.91 13.88 7.09
C GLY A 113 15.93 13.36 8.51
N GLU A 114 15.04 12.43 8.85
CA GLU A 114 14.83 11.97 10.22
C GLU A 114 15.94 11.02 10.70
N TYR A 115 16.43 10.14 9.84
CA TYR A 115 17.40 9.13 10.26
C TYR A 115 18.85 9.50 9.90
N PHE A 116 19.09 9.91 8.63
CA PHE A 116 20.44 10.21 8.20
C PHE A 116 20.88 11.64 8.52
N GLY A 117 19.98 12.50 9.00
CA GLY A 117 20.26 13.90 9.31
C GLY A 117 20.68 14.75 8.11
N VAL A 118 20.48 14.21 6.87
CA VAL A 118 20.67 14.97 5.64
C VAL A 118 19.39 15.69 5.27
N GLY A 119 19.48 16.80 4.51
CA GLY A 119 18.27 17.54 4.15
C GLY A 119 17.26 16.66 3.42
N ALA A 120 15.97 16.75 3.77
CA ALA A 120 14.90 15.98 3.15
C ALA A 120 14.87 16.13 1.61
N GLU A 121 15.28 17.29 1.11
CA GLU A 121 15.40 17.58 -0.33
C GLU A 121 16.39 16.67 -1.04
N ILE A 122 17.46 16.25 -0.36
CA ILE A 122 18.47 15.34 -0.91
C ILE A 122 17.84 13.97 -1.13
N GLY A 123 17.05 13.49 -0.17
CA GLY A 123 16.32 12.22 -0.28
C GLY A 123 15.29 12.24 -1.42
N LYS A 124 14.45 13.28 -1.49
CA LYS A 124 13.45 13.46 -2.55
C LYS A 124 14.09 13.52 -3.93
N LEU A 125 15.10 14.38 -4.09
CA LEU A 125 15.78 14.58 -5.37
C LEU A 125 16.56 13.32 -5.79
N GLY A 126 17.26 12.69 -4.85
CA GLY A 126 17.98 11.44 -5.10
C GLY A 126 17.05 10.34 -5.59
N MET A 127 15.89 10.16 -4.95
CA MET A 127 14.89 9.18 -5.36
C MET A 127 14.29 9.50 -6.73
N ALA A 128 13.98 10.77 -7.00
CA ALA A 128 13.47 11.22 -8.29
C ALA A 128 14.46 10.93 -9.42
N ILE A 129 15.73 11.29 -9.24
CA ILE A 129 16.79 11.02 -10.22
C ILE A 129 16.94 9.51 -10.44
N LEU A 130 16.97 8.73 -9.36
CA LEU A 130 17.14 7.28 -9.43
C LEU A 130 15.97 6.62 -10.20
N CYS A 131 14.73 7.03 -9.92
CA CYS A 131 13.55 6.49 -10.61
C CYS A 131 13.54 6.90 -12.10
N VAL A 132 13.81 8.17 -12.42
CA VAL A 132 13.89 8.65 -13.81
C VAL A 132 14.97 7.89 -14.59
N MET A 133 16.16 7.78 -14.04
CA MET A 133 17.27 7.06 -14.67
C MET A 133 16.92 5.58 -14.91
N THR A 134 16.32 4.92 -13.92
CA THR A 134 15.92 3.52 -14.04
C THR A 134 14.91 3.30 -15.15
N VAL A 135 13.91 4.16 -15.24
CA VAL A 135 12.89 4.04 -16.30
C VAL A 135 13.48 4.31 -17.68
N LEU A 136 14.39 5.26 -17.79
CA LEU A 136 15.10 5.57 -19.05
C LEU A 136 16.01 4.43 -19.52
N LEU A 137 16.64 3.72 -18.57
CA LEU A 137 17.51 2.56 -18.86
C LEU A 137 16.71 1.26 -19.09
N GLY A 138 15.46 1.23 -18.66
CA GLY A 138 14.58 0.08 -18.75
C GLY A 138 14.63 -0.80 -17.49
N LEU A 139 13.47 -1.34 -17.11
CA LEU A 139 13.29 -2.13 -15.88
C LEU A 139 13.80 -3.58 -15.96
N ASN A 140 14.42 -3.98 -17.06
CA ASN A 140 14.87 -5.35 -17.27
C ASN A 140 15.93 -5.76 -16.23
N GLY A 141 15.59 -6.66 -15.34
CA GLY A 141 16.44 -7.19 -14.27
C GLY A 141 16.15 -6.66 -12.87
N LEU A 142 15.38 -5.59 -12.72
CA LEU A 142 15.04 -5.02 -11.40
C LEU A 142 13.88 -5.76 -10.71
N VAL A 143 12.99 -6.36 -11.50
CA VAL A 143 11.73 -6.97 -11.02
C VAL A 143 11.98 -8.12 -10.04
N ASP A 144 13.03 -8.91 -10.24
CA ASP A 144 13.34 -10.06 -9.39
C ASP A 144 13.89 -9.62 -8.01
N ILE A 145 14.66 -8.53 -7.98
CA ILE A 145 15.23 -7.96 -6.73
C ILE A 145 14.13 -7.30 -5.91
N ILE A 146 13.22 -6.59 -6.57
CA ILE A 146 12.10 -5.87 -5.97
C ILE A 146 11.18 -6.81 -5.17
N GLY A 147 10.89 -8.00 -5.70
CA GLY A 147 9.98 -8.96 -5.05
C GLY A 147 10.47 -9.51 -3.71
N ALA A 148 11.76 -9.42 -3.43
CA ALA A 148 12.35 -9.90 -2.16
C ALA A 148 12.26 -8.86 -1.03
N ILE A 149 12.10 -7.57 -1.35
CA ILE A 149 12.15 -6.48 -0.36
C ILE A 149 10.90 -6.47 0.53
N GLY A 150 9.72 -6.71 -0.03
CA GLY A 150 8.47 -6.73 0.73
C GLY A 150 8.46 -7.72 1.91
N PRO A 151 8.77 -9.01 1.72
CA PRO A 151 8.93 -9.97 2.82
C PRO A 151 9.95 -9.53 3.88
N VAL A 152 11.06 -8.90 3.48
CA VAL A 152 12.07 -8.39 4.42
C VAL A 152 11.48 -7.29 5.29
N ILE A 153 10.79 -6.31 4.71
CA ILE A 153 10.11 -5.25 5.47
C ILE A 153 9.08 -5.84 6.45
N THR A 154 8.28 -6.82 6.01
CA THR A 154 7.30 -7.50 6.87
C THR A 154 7.96 -8.15 8.09
N VAL A 155 9.08 -8.84 7.88
CA VAL A 155 9.84 -9.47 8.98
C VAL A 155 10.36 -8.41 9.95
N PHE A 156 10.90 -7.31 9.44
CA PHE A 156 11.37 -6.20 10.29
C PHE A 156 10.22 -5.56 11.08
N THR A 157 9.07 -5.30 10.47
CA THR A 157 7.92 -4.70 11.18
C THR A 157 7.36 -5.62 12.26
N ILE A 158 7.28 -6.91 12.01
CA ILE A 158 6.88 -7.90 13.02
C ILE A 158 7.91 -7.96 14.15
N LEU A 159 9.21 -7.96 13.81
CA LEU A 159 10.28 -7.98 14.81
C LEU A 159 10.23 -6.74 15.72
N ILE A 160 10.05 -5.54 15.15
CA ILE A 160 9.86 -4.30 15.91
C ILE A 160 8.69 -4.45 16.88
N GLY A 161 7.54 -4.95 16.41
CA GLY A 161 6.37 -5.18 17.24
C GLY A 161 6.62 -6.14 18.40
N ILE A 162 7.29 -7.28 18.13
CA ILE A 162 7.64 -8.29 19.17
C ILE A 162 8.61 -7.69 20.19
N VAL A 163 9.67 -7.04 19.73
CA VAL A 163 10.69 -6.47 20.62
C VAL A 163 10.06 -5.39 21.49
N THR A 164 9.23 -4.51 20.94
CA THR A 164 8.49 -3.52 21.72
C THR A 164 7.57 -4.19 22.74
N ALA A 165 6.88 -5.27 22.37
CA ALA A 165 5.99 -5.99 23.30
C ALA A 165 6.74 -6.59 24.51
N VAL A 166 7.99 -7.01 24.31
CA VAL A 166 8.80 -7.62 25.38
C VAL A 166 9.51 -6.56 26.24
N THR A 167 9.88 -5.43 25.64
CA THR A 167 10.73 -4.43 26.32
C THR A 167 9.97 -3.23 26.87
N SER A 168 8.75 -2.96 26.37
CA SER A 168 7.93 -1.83 26.83
C SER A 168 7.31 -2.11 28.20
N THR A 169 7.33 -1.11 29.04
CA THR A 169 6.65 -1.10 30.36
C THR A 169 5.28 -0.43 30.30
N TYR A 170 4.99 0.30 29.23
CA TYR A 170 3.72 1.00 28.98
C TYR A 170 3.00 0.38 27.80
N TYR A 171 1.73 0.06 27.97
CA TYR A 171 0.93 -0.67 26.96
C TYR A 171 -0.20 0.16 26.35
N GLY A 172 -0.15 1.50 26.48
CA GLY A 172 -1.07 2.40 25.78
C GLY A 172 -2.54 2.29 26.16
N ASN A 173 -2.85 1.70 27.33
CA ASN A 173 -4.24 1.50 27.77
C ASN A 173 -4.84 2.76 28.40
N ASP A 174 -4.01 3.66 28.96
CA ASP A 174 -4.43 4.84 29.69
C ASP A 174 -3.87 6.10 29.01
N LEU A 175 -4.39 6.43 27.84
CA LEU A 175 -4.02 7.63 27.10
C LEU A 175 -4.59 8.87 27.80
N THR A 176 -3.77 9.87 28.00
CA THR A 176 -4.21 11.19 28.50
C THR A 176 -5.02 11.92 27.42
N GLY A 177 -5.87 12.89 27.84
CA GLY A 177 -6.64 13.68 26.89
C GLY A 177 -5.78 14.42 25.85
N ALA A 178 -4.58 14.88 26.25
CA ALA A 178 -3.63 15.53 25.33
C ALA A 178 -3.08 14.54 24.29
N GLN A 179 -2.76 13.31 24.68
CA GLN A 179 -2.30 12.25 23.77
C GLN A 179 -3.39 11.85 22.80
N VAL A 180 -4.64 11.71 23.27
CA VAL A 180 -5.79 11.43 22.40
C VAL A 180 -5.97 12.55 21.38
N GLN A 181 -5.85 13.82 21.77
CA GLN A 181 -5.97 14.94 20.86
C GLN A 181 -4.84 14.95 19.82
N ALA A 182 -3.59 14.74 20.25
CA ALA A 182 -2.45 14.70 19.34
C ALA A 182 -2.58 13.57 18.30
N LEU A 183 -3.06 12.39 18.72
CA LEU A 183 -3.36 11.29 17.80
C LEU A 183 -4.53 11.65 16.87
N PHE A 184 -5.56 12.32 17.39
CA PHE A 184 -6.70 12.77 16.59
C PHE A 184 -6.27 13.69 15.45
N ASP A 185 -5.37 14.63 15.72
CA ASP A 185 -4.90 15.60 14.74
C ASP A 185 -4.12 14.95 13.57
N LEU A 186 -3.63 13.72 13.77
CA LEU A 186 -2.92 12.94 12.74
C LEU A 186 -3.82 12.04 11.91
N ARG A 187 -5.11 11.95 12.21
CA ARG A 187 -6.01 11.05 11.49
C ARG A 187 -6.01 11.36 10.00
N ALA A 188 -5.97 10.30 9.22
CA ALA A 188 -6.30 10.37 7.82
C ALA A 188 -7.74 10.88 7.71
N THR A 189 -7.91 12.07 7.20
CA THR A 189 -9.25 12.62 6.99
C THR A 189 -9.94 11.75 5.94
N ALA A 190 -11.17 11.31 6.23
CA ALA A 190 -11.98 10.53 5.28
C ALA A 190 -12.28 11.31 3.97
N GLY A 191 -11.51 12.35 3.74
CA GLY A 191 -11.62 13.32 2.68
C GLY A 191 -12.72 14.35 2.98
N TRP A 192 -12.59 15.48 2.35
CA TRP A 192 -13.49 16.63 2.51
C TRP A 192 -14.97 16.32 2.21
N TRP A 193 -15.28 15.23 1.48
CA TRP A 193 -16.65 14.77 1.20
C TRP A 193 -17.33 14.15 2.41
N PHE A 194 -16.59 13.42 3.24
CA PHE A 194 -17.14 12.72 4.41
C PHE A 194 -16.78 13.39 5.72
N GLY A 195 -15.84 14.36 5.73
CA GLY A 195 -15.46 15.10 6.93
C GLY A 195 -16.60 15.94 7.54
N ALA A 196 -17.72 16.10 6.82
CA ALA A 196 -18.95 16.69 7.34
C ALA A 196 -19.78 15.72 8.21
N TYR A 197 -19.40 14.42 8.26
CA TYR A 197 -20.16 13.38 8.97
C TYR A 197 -19.30 12.79 10.09
N GLU A 198 -19.39 13.33 11.29
CA GLU A 198 -18.69 12.85 12.48
C GLU A 198 -18.90 11.35 12.76
N TRP A 199 -20.08 10.80 12.42
CA TRP A 199 -20.39 9.40 12.59
C TRP A 199 -19.57 8.45 11.67
N LEU A 200 -18.92 8.99 10.64
CA LEU A 200 -17.98 8.24 9.79
C LEU A 200 -16.54 8.31 10.30
N ASP A 201 -16.22 9.24 11.19
CA ASP A 201 -14.88 9.29 11.82
C ASP A 201 -14.77 8.25 12.95
N THR A 202 -14.80 7.00 12.56
CA THR A 202 -14.75 5.85 13.46
C THR A 202 -13.65 4.90 13.04
N ALA A 203 -13.03 4.23 14.00
CA ALA A 203 -11.94 3.30 13.75
C ALA A 203 -12.32 2.17 12.79
N TRP A 204 -13.54 1.63 12.87
CA TRP A 204 -14.01 0.58 11.96
C TRP A 204 -14.13 1.09 10.53
N PHE A 205 -14.62 2.32 10.33
CA PHE A 205 -14.76 2.90 8.99
C PHE A 205 -13.39 3.27 8.40
N SER A 206 -12.46 3.77 9.21
CA SER A 206 -11.08 3.97 8.81
C SER A 206 -10.45 2.68 8.29
N GLY A 207 -10.71 1.55 8.96
CA GLY A 207 -10.30 0.24 8.49
C GLY A 207 -10.91 -0.16 7.15
N VAL A 208 -12.19 0.11 6.94
CA VAL A 208 -12.86 -0.11 5.63
C VAL A 208 -12.23 0.77 4.55
N LEU A 209 -11.99 2.04 4.86
CA LEU A 209 -11.42 3.02 3.93
C LEU A 209 -9.98 2.63 3.53
N TYR A 210 -9.17 2.19 4.49
CA TYR A 210 -7.83 1.70 4.23
C TYR A 210 -7.83 0.48 3.31
N ALA A 211 -8.67 -0.52 3.61
CA ALA A 211 -8.81 -1.70 2.75
C ALA A 211 -9.30 -1.33 1.35
N ALA A 212 -10.25 -0.41 1.23
CA ALA A 212 -10.78 0.09 -0.04
C ALA A 212 -9.69 0.77 -0.88
N CYS A 213 -8.86 1.62 -0.26
CA CYS A 213 -7.74 2.28 -0.92
C CYS A 213 -6.75 1.27 -1.50
N MET A 214 -6.27 0.36 -0.67
CA MET A 214 -5.27 -0.62 -1.06
C MET A 214 -5.78 -1.61 -2.09
N VAL A 215 -7.03 -2.06 -1.94
CA VAL A 215 -7.65 -3.00 -2.88
C VAL A 215 -7.86 -2.34 -4.24
N LEU A 216 -8.22 -1.06 -4.32
CA LEU A 216 -8.43 -0.39 -5.61
C LEU A 216 -7.19 -0.49 -6.51
N GLY A 217 -6.01 -0.14 -5.97
CA GLY A 217 -4.74 -0.31 -6.68
C GLY A 217 -4.35 -1.77 -6.90
N GLY A 218 -4.76 -2.65 -5.98
CA GLY A 218 -4.45 -4.07 -5.97
C GLY A 218 -5.33 -4.94 -6.86
N ILE A 219 -6.50 -4.48 -7.31
CA ILE A 219 -7.45 -5.30 -8.11
C ILE A 219 -6.77 -5.97 -9.31
N PRO A 220 -6.06 -5.26 -10.21
CA PRO A 220 -5.40 -5.89 -11.35
C PRO A 220 -4.28 -6.84 -10.93
N PHE A 221 -3.51 -6.47 -9.92
CA PHE A 221 -2.39 -7.26 -9.44
C PHE A 221 -2.86 -8.59 -8.82
N LEU A 222 -3.86 -8.56 -7.94
CA LEU A 222 -4.43 -9.74 -7.31
C LEU A 222 -5.07 -10.69 -8.32
N ALA A 223 -5.77 -10.13 -9.31
CA ALA A 223 -6.28 -10.93 -10.42
C ALA A 223 -5.12 -11.58 -11.21
N GLY A 224 -4.05 -10.83 -11.46
CA GLY A 224 -2.83 -11.35 -12.09
C GLY A 224 -2.17 -12.46 -11.28
N LEU A 225 -2.07 -12.31 -9.96
CA LEU A 225 -1.58 -13.37 -9.07
C LEU A 225 -2.43 -14.63 -9.15
N GLY A 226 -3.75 -14.47 -9.20
CA GLY A 226 -4.68 -15.58 -9.36
C GLY A 226 -4.42 -16.45 -10.58
N THR A 227 -3.91 -15.89 -11.68
CA THR A 227 -3.56 -16.65 -12.89
C THR A 227 -2.43 -17.65 -12.64
N ARG A 228 -1.58 -17.40 -11.63
CA ARG A 228 -0.44 -18.26 -11.24
C ARG A 228 -0.84 -19.38 -10.28
N ALA A 229 -2.05 -19.34 -9.71
CA ALA A 229 -2.58 -20.43 -8.90
C ALA A 229 -2.86 -21.66 -9.77
N ARG A 230 -2.45 -22.84 -9.31
CA ARG A 230 -2.65 -24.11 -10.02
C ARG A 230 -4.11 -24.56 -9.96
N ASN A 231 -4.76 -24.25 -8.85
CA ASN A 231 -6.16 -24.59 -8.61
C ASN A 231 -6.85 -23.48 -7.80
N ARG A 232 -8.18 -23.56 -7.74
CA ARG A 232 -9.03 -22.58 -7.04
C ARG A 232 -8.70 -22.49 -5.55
N GLN A 233 -8.32 -23.58 -4.91
CA GLN A 233 -7.99 -23.62 -3.47
C GLN A 233 -6.69 -22.84 -3.17
N GLU A 234 -5.67 -22.96 -4.02
CA GLU A 234 -4.44 -22.17 -3.89
C GLU A 234 -4.70 -20.67 -4.04
N ALA A 235 -5.61 -20.28 -4.95
CA ALA A 235 -6.02 -18.89 -5.11
C ALA A 235 -6.73 -18.38 -3.83
N ILE A 236 -7.67 -19.16 -3.26
CA ILE A 236 -8.35 -18.80 -2.01
C ILE A 236 -7.35 -18.62 -0.88
N TRP A 237 -6.54 -19.65 -0.60
CA TRP A 237 -5.63 -19.62 0.53
C TRP A 237 -4.52 -18.61 0.37
N GLY A 238 -4.03 -18.37 -0.85
CA GLY A 238 -3.06 -17.32 -1.15
C GLY A 238 -3.60 -15.92 -0.82
N GLY A 239 -4.85 -15.65 -1.19
CA GLY A 239 -5.53 -14.40 -0.87
C GLY A 239 -5.82 -14.23 0.63
N VAL A 240 -6.38 -15.26 1.27
CA VAL A 240 -6.69 -15.23 2.70
C VAL A 240 -5.44 -15.03 3.54
N MET A 241 -4.42 -15.87 3.33
CA MET A 241 -3.18 -15.82 4.11
C MET A 241 -2.43 -14.51 3.89
N GLY A 242 -2.39 -14.00 2.64
CA GLY A 242 -1.78 -12.70 2.36
C GLY A 242 -2.43 -11.57 3.14
N GLY A 243 -3.76 -11.48 3.11
CA GLY A 243 -4.50 -10.45 3.85
C GLY A 243 -4.37 -10.58 5.37
N VAL A 244 -4.45 -11.81 5.90
CA VAL A 244 -4.34 -12.06 7.35
C VAL A 244 -2.95 -11.71 7.87
N PHE A 245 -1.88 -12.19 7.24
CA PHE A 245 -0.51 -11.92 7.72
C PHE A 245 -0.12 -10.46 7.56
N LEU A 246 -0.57 -9.79 6.47
CA LEU A 246 -0.39 -8.35 6.31
C LEU A 246 -0.98 -7.60 7.50
N MET A 247 -2.26 -7.85 7.80
CA MET A 247 -2.96 -7.10 8.86
C MET A 247 -2.53 -7.52 10.28
N LEU A 248 -2.01 -8.73 10.45
CA LEU A 248 -1.36 -9.11 11.70
C LEU A 248 -0.13 -8.23 11.95
N SER A 249 0.66 -7.93 10.91
CA SER A 249 1.78 -6.99 11.02
C SER A 249 1.30 -5.59 11.41
N VAL A 250 0.18 -5.12 10.84
CA VAL A 250 -0.44 -3.83 11.23
C VAL A 250 -0.80 -3.83 12.71
N ILE A 251 -1.47 -4.88 13.20
CA ILE A 251 -1.86 -4.99 14.63
C ILE A 251 -0.62 -4.90 15.53
N MET A 252 0.47 -5.57 15.16
CA MET A 252 1.72 -5.53 15.93
C MET A 252 2.34 -4.13 15.95
N ILE A 253 2.29 -3.40 14.83
CA ILE A 253 2.80 -2.03 14.75
C ILE A 253 1.90 -1.05 15.51
N VAL A 254 0.56 -1.18 15.43
CA VAL A 254 -0.37 -0.38 16.25
C VAL A 254 -0.03 -0.53 17.74
N PHE A 255 0.20 -1.78 18.19
CA PHE A 255 0.62 -2.06 19.55
C PHE A 255 1.92 -1.32 19.89
N ALA A 256 2.95 -1.46 19.07
CA ALA A 256 4.24 -0.82 19.28
C ALA A 256 4.15 0.72 19.33
N MET A 257 3.36 1.31 18.45
CA MET A 257 3.14 2.76 18.40
C MET A 257 2.40 3.27 19.64
N LEU A 258 1.39 2.55 20.13
CA LEU A 258 0.64 2.93 21.33
C LEU A 258 1.48 2.84 22.60
N CYS A 259 2.63 2.17 22.57
CA CYS A 259 3.59 2.20 23.69
C CYS A 259 4.36 3.54 23.77
N TYR A 260 4.36 4.37 22.71
CA TYR A 260 5.10 5.64 22.62
C TYR A 260 4.22 6.78 22.08
N PRO A 261 3.04 7.06 22.67
CA PRO A 261 2.05 7.96 22.08
C PRO A 261 2.55 9.39 21.91
N ASP A 262 3.37 9.90 22.83
CA ASP A 262 3.87 11.28 22.81
C ASP A 262 4.95 11.48 21.73
N GLN A 263 5.79 10.47 21.51
CA GLN A 263 6.90 10.56 20.57
C GLN A 263 6.42 10.28 19.14
N ILE A 264 5.57 9.25 18.97
CA ILE A 264 5.19 8.75 17.67
C ILE A 264 4.48 9.80 16.79
N VAL A 265 3.80 10.78 17.42
CA VAL A 265 3.08 11.84 16.73
C VAL A 265 4.01 12.85 16.04
N THR A 266 5.28 12.89 16.41
CA THR A 266 6.26 13.86 15.90
C THR A 266 7.06 13.37 14.69
N TYR A 267 6.98 12.06 14.37
CA TYR A 267 7.78 11.44 13.33
C TYR A 267 6.97 11.15 12.06
N GLU A 268 7.54 11.44 10.90
CA GLU A 268 7.01 11.01 9.59
C GLU A 268 7.36 9.54 9.28
N VAL A 269 8.36 8.97 9.97
CA VAL A 269 8.79 7.56 9.83
C VAL A 269 8.72 6.82 11.17
N PRO A 270 7.49 6.59 11.70
CA PRO A 270 7.28 5.99 13.02
C PRO A 270 7.98 4.66 13.24
N ASN A 271 7.99 3.77 12.25
CA ASN A 271 8.61 2.45 12.37
C ASN A 271 10.13 2.53 12.56
N LEU A 272 10.76 3.55 11.98
CA LEU A 272 12.20 3.75 12.13
C LEU A 272 12.54 4.28 13.52
N PHE A 273 11.74 5.21 14.07
CA PHE A 273 11.83 5.63 15.46
C PHE A 273 11.73 4.44 16.41
N LEU A 274 10.72 3.57 16.25
CA LEU A 274 10.56 2.37 17.07
C LEU A 274 11.75 1.42 16.97
N ALA A 275 12.29 1.25 15.77
CA ALA A 275 13.48 0.41 15.56
C ALA A 275 14.71 0.99 16.28
N GLU A 276 14.89 2.32 16.25
CA GLU A 276 16.01 3.00 16.89
C GLU A 276 15.96 2.90 18.43
N GLN A 277 14.75 3.00 19.01
CA GLN A 277 14.56 2.88 20.46
C GLN A 277 15.00 1.52 21.03
N HIS A 278 14.80 0.45 20.27
CA HIS A 278 15.03 -0.92 20.77
C HIS A 278 16.24 -1.60 20.17
N LEU A 279 16.56 -1.32 18.91
CA LEU A 279 17.54 -2.05 18.12
C LEU A 279 18.32 -1.11 17.18
N PRO A 280 19.18 -0.21 17.69
CA PRO A 280 19.85 0.83 16.88
C PRO A 280 20.62 0.27 15.65
N ILE A 281 21.27 -0.89 15.79
CA ILE A 281 21.98 -1.52 14.67
C ILE A 281 20.99 -1.99 13.61
N LEU A 282 19.85 -2.57 14.01
CA LEU A 282 18.81 -3.00 13.08
C LEU A 282 18.10 -1.79 12.46
N ALA A 283 17.98 -0.66 13.14
CA ALA A 283 17.44 0.57 12.59
C ALA A 283 18.28 1.06 11.40
N MET A 284 19.61 0.98 11.49
CA MET A 284 20.50 1.33 10.39
C MET A 284 20.29 0.43 9.18
N ILE A 285 20.18 -0.88 9.38
CA ILE A 285 19.89 -1.84 8.29
C ILE A 285 18.49 -1.58 7.73
N PHE A 286 17.52 -1.35 8.62
CA PHE A 286 16.13 -1.10 8.25
C PHE A 286 15.96 0.18 7.44
N SER A 287 16.69 1.26 7.75
CA SER A 287 16.63 2.51 7.00
C SER A 287 17.06 2.33 5.54
N VAL A 288 18.09 1.52 5.28
CA VAL A 288 18.53 1.17 3.91
C VAL A 288 17.47 0.30 3.22
N VAL A 289 16.96 -0.72 3.91
CA VAL A 289 15.89 -1.59 3.39
C VAL A 289 14.64 -0.77 3.07
N LEU A 290 14.32 0.22 3.90
CA LEU A 290 13.20 1.13 3.71
C LEU A 290 13.37 1.96 2.41
N LEU A 291 14.54 2.58 2.21
CA LEU A 291 14.82 3.33 0.98
C LEU A 291 14.77 2.44 -0.27
N LEU A 292 15.29 1.22 -0.19
CA LEU A 292 15.17 0.24 -1.26
C LEU A 292 13.71 -0.18 -1.49
N GLY A 293 12.92 -0.31 -0.43
CA GLY A 293 11.48 -0.58 -0.49
C GLY A 293 10.70 0.54 -1.17
N ILE A 294 10.98 1.79 -0.81
CA ILE A 294 10.41 2.97 -1.44
C ILE A 294 10.73 2.98 -2.94
N TYR A 295 12.00 2.80 -3.28
CA TYR A 295 12.46 2.73 -4.66
C TYR A 295 11.80 1.58 -5.44
N SER A 296 11.70 0.40 -4.83
CA SER A 296 11.13 -0.78 -5.45
C SER A 296 9.64 -0.62 -5.80
N THR A 297 8.95 0.29 -5.15
CA THR A 297 7.55 0.63 -5.40
C THR A 297 7.44 1.80 -6.37
N ALA A 298 8.25 2.85 -6.18
CA ALA A 298 8.21 4.06 -6.98
C ALA A 298 8.56 3.82 -8.46
N ALA A 299 9.66 3.11 -8.73
CA ALA A 299 10.15 2.93 -10.09
C ALA A 299 9.18 2.14 -11.00
N PRO A 300 8.58 1.00 -10.57
CA PRO A 300 7.55 0.32 -11.34
C PRO A 300 6.26 1.12 -11.53
N MET A 301 5.80 1.86 -10.50
CA MET A 301 4.61 2.70 -10.62
C MET A 301 4.83 3.82 -11.62
N PHE A 302 5.97 4.50 -11.57
CA PHE A 302 6.34 5.52 -12.52
C PHE A 302 6.44 4.98 -13.95
N TRP A 303 7.05 3.80 -14.12
CA TRP A 303 7.10 3.11 -15.40
C TRP A 303 5.72 2.75 -15.95
N LEU A 304 4.80 2.26 -15.10
CA LEU A 304 3.43 1.93 -15.52
C LEU A 304 2.70 3.15 -16.10
N VAL A 305 2.82 4.30 -15.44
CA VAL A 305 2.26 5.57 -15.92
C VAL A 305 2.84 5.93 -17.29
N LEU A 306 4.17 5.90 -17.41
CA LEU A 306 4.87 6.24 -18.66
C LEU A 306 4.56 5.24 -19.79
N ASN A 307 4.47 3.96 -19.48
CA ASN A 307 4.11 2.93 -20.46
C ASN A 307 2.68 3.15 -21.00
N ARG A 308 1.76 3.60 -20.15
CA ARG A 308 0.41 3.97 -20.59
C ARG A 308 0.42 5.18 -21.52
N ILE A 309 1.21 6.18 -21.23
CA ILE A 309 1.40 7.38 -22.07
C ILE A 309 2.03 7.00 -23.40
N GLN A 310 3.02 6.11 -23.41
CA GLN A 310 3.65 5.59 -24.62
C GLN A 310 2.64 4.85 -25.53
N GLY A 311 1.62 4.21 -24.96
CA GLY A 311 0.54 3.57 -25.67
C GLY A 311 -0.29 4.51 -26.58
N PHE A 312 -0.18 5.83 -26.40
CA PHE A 312 -0.77 6.81 -27.31
C PHE A 312 0.06 7.06 -28.58
N GLY A 313 1.12 6.28 -28.83
CA GLY A 313 1.93 6.37 -30.04
C GLY A 313 3.04 7.43 -29.99
N ILE A 314 3.41 7.91 -28.80
CA ILE A 314 4.49 8.88 -28.63
C ILE A 314 5.84 8.24 -28.97
N GLY A 315 6.58 8.87 -29.88
CA GLY A 315 7.89 8.42 -30.29
C GLY A 315 8.93 8.42 -29.15
N ARG A 316 10.06 7.73 -29.34
CA ARG A 316 11.08 7.54 -28.32
C ARG A 316 11.67 8.85 -27.79
N THR A 317 12.01 9.79 -28.68
CA THR A 317 12.65 11.06 -28.29
C THR A 317 11.72 11.95 -27.44
N PRO A 318 10.46 12.26 -27.86
CA PRO A 318 9.56 13.02 -27.01
C PRO A 318 9.21 12.27 -25.71
N MET A 319 9.23 10.92 -25.69
CA MET A 319 9.01 10.15 -24.48
C MET A 319 10.09 10.37 -23.42
N LEU A 320 11.36 10.58 -23.81
CA LEU A 320 12.43 10.96 -22.88
C LEU A 320 12.11 12.30 -22.19
N ALA A 321 11.67 13.30 -22.96
CA ALA A 321 11.28 14.60 -22.40
C ALA A 321 10.08 14.46 -21.47
N VAL A 322 9.05 13.68 -21.83
CA VAL A 322 7.89 13.38 -20.98
C VAL A 322 8.31 12.73 -19.66
N THR A 323 9.23 11.77 -19.70
CA THR A 323 9.74 11.10 -18.49
C THR A 323 10.39 12.08 -17.53
N VAL A 324 11.25 12.96 -18.05
CA VAL A 324 11.94 13.98 -17.22
C VAL A 324 10.93 14.99 -16.66
N VAL A 325 10.02 15.49 -17.48
CA VAL A 325 8.99 16.45 -17.05
C VAL A 325 8.11 15.87 -15.96
N LEU A 326 7.64 14.63 -16.14
CA LEU A 326 6.81 13.98 -15.13
C LEU A 326 7.61 13.69 -13.83
N GLY A 327 8.88 13.32 -13.92
CA GLY A 327 9.73 13.19 -12.74
C GLY A 327 9.91 14.50 -11.98
N ILE A 328 9.99 15.63 -12.68
CA ILE A 328 10.01 16.97 -12.08
C ILE A 328 8.67 17.30 -11.41
N VAL A 329 7.54 17.00 -12.06
CA VAL A 329 6.20 17.20 -11.49
C VAL A 329 6.04 16.40 -10.19
N GLU A 330 6.47 15.13 -10.18
CA GLU A 330 6.44 14.27 -9.00
C GLU A 330 7.32 14.80 -7.86
N TYR A 331 8.51 15.30 -8.19
CA TYR A 331 9.39 15.94 -7.20
C TYR A 331 8.71 17.16 -6.56
N PHE A 332 8.06 18.02 -7.35
CA PHE A 332 7.31 19.14 -6.80
C PHE A 332 6.07 18.68 -6.02
N GLY A 333 5.38 17.63 -6.46
CA GLY A 333 4.31 16.99 -5.70
C GLY A 333 4.77 16.53 -4.32
N ALA A 334 5.97 15.98 -4.22
CA ALA A 334 6.57 15.53 -2.97
C ALA A 334 6.84 16.67 -1.96
N GLN A 335 6.84 17.95 -2.39
CA GLN A 335 7.02 19.10 -1.50
C GLN A 335 5.82 19.33 -0.56
N ILE A 336 4.67 18.75 -0.85
CA ILE A 336 3.48 18.81 0.04
C ILE A 336 3.78 18.19 1.40
N GLY A 337 4.67 17.21 1.46
CA GLY A 337 5.07 16.47 2.65
C GLY A 337 4.45 15.07 2.72
N PHE A 338 5.19 14.15 3.31
CA PHE A 338 4.87 12.73 3.28
C PHE A 338 3.56 12.39 3.98
N GLY A 339 3.41 12.78 5.25
CA GLY A 339 2.21 12.53 6.04
C GLY A 339 0.96 13.20 5.45
N LYS A 340 1.09 14.45 4.94
CA LYS A 340 -0.02 15.17 4.30
C LYS A 340 -0.50 14.48 3.02
N LEU A 341 0.42 14.02 2.19
CA LEU A 341 0.07 13.31 0.96
C LEU A 341 -0.68 12.02 1.25
N ILE A 342 -0.25 11.23 2.24
CA ILE A 342 -0.95 10.02 2.68
C ILE A 342 -2.36 10.39 3.17
N GLY A 343 -2.46 11.41 4.05
CA GLY A 343 -3.74 11.85 4.62
C GLY A 343 -4.75 12.40 3.61
N ILE A 344 -4.32 12.81 2.43
CA ILE A 344 -5.21 13.34 1.36
C ILE A 344 -5.48 12.27 0.31
N LEU A 345 -4.44 11.66 -0.25
CA LEU A 345 -4.57 10.79 -1.42
C LEU A 345 -5.18 9.43 -1.07
N TYR A 346 -4.81 8.84 0.05
CA TYR A 346 -5.31 7.52 0.42
C TYR A 346 -6.82 7.52 0.76
N PRO A 347 -7.35 8.47 1.55
CA PRO A 347 -8.79 8.58 1.72
C PRO A 347 -9.54 8.82 0.41
N LEU A 348 -8.99 9.65 -0.49
CA LEU A 348 -9.59 9.90 -1.81
C LEU A 348 -9.67 8.61 -2.65
N MET A 349 -8.57 7.86 -2.71
CA MET A 349 -8.56 6.55 -3.35
C MET A 349 -9.50 5.56 -2.67
N GLY A 350 -9.55 5.59 -1.34
CA GLY A 350 -10.43 4.77 -0.54
C GLY A 350 -11.90 5.00 -0.83
N GLN A 351 -12.32 6.25 -1.01
CA GLN A 351 -13.71 6.59 -1.38
C GLN A 351 -14.15 5.95 -2.69
N VAL A 352 -13.28 5.97 -3.70
CA VAL A 352 -13.55 5.28 -4.97
C VAL A 352 -13.51 3.76 -4.78
N GLY A 353 -12.56 3.27 -3.99
CA GLY A 353 -12.42 1.87 -3.65
C GLY A 353 -13.61 1.29 -2.88
N LEU A 354 -14.30 2.11 -2.06
CA LEU A 354 -15.53 1.71 -1.35
C LEU A 354 -16.61 1.19 -2.31
N ILE A 355 -16.70 1.77 -3.50
CA ILE A 355 -17.65 1.32 -4.53
C ILE A 355 -17.24 -0.07 -5.06
N MET A 356 -15.95 -0.34 -5.13
CA MET A 356 -15.44 -1.59 -5.67
C MET A 356 -15.65 -2.79 -4.74
N ILE A 357 -15.67 -2.58 -3.41
CA ILE A 357 -15.88 -3.68 -2.46
C ILE A 357 -17.20 -4.42 -2.73
N PRO A 358 -18.38 -3.77 -2.69
CA PRO A 358 -19.63 -4.47 -2.97
C PRO A 358 -19.70 -5.01 -4.41
N VAL A 359 -19.16 -4.30 -5.39
CA VAL A 359 -19.16 -4.76 -6.79
C VAL A 359 -18.40 -6.07 -6.96
N VAL A 360 -17.23 -6.21 -6.32
CA VAL A 360 -16.44 -7.44 -6.37
C VAL A 360 -17.20 -8.59 -5.72
N PHE A 361 -17.80 -8.39 -4.56
CA PHE A 361 -18.55 -9.45 -3.88
C PHE A 361 -19.83 -9.86 -4.63
N LEU A 362 -20.59 -8.91 -5.13
CA LEU A 362 -21.82 -9.19 -5.89
C LEU A 362 -21.53 -9.96 -7.18
N ARG A 363 -20.41 -9.66 -7.85
CA ARG A 363 -20.02 -10.31 -9.09
C ARG A 363 -19.04 -11.49 -8.90
N ALA A 364 -18.65 -11.81 -7.67
CA ALA A 364 -17.76 -12.95 -7.40
C ALA A 364 -18.35 -14.30 -7.91
N GLY A 365 -19.68 -14.46 -7.86
CA GLY A 365 -20.39 -15.63 -8.35
C GLY A 365 -20.77 -15.61 -9.83
N ALA A 366 -20.63 -14.49 -10.54
CA ALA A 366 -21.05 -14.37 -11.93
C ALA A 366 -20.13 -15.15 -12.88
N ARG A 367 -20.71 -15.80 -13.91
CA ARG A 367 -19.96 -16.55 -14.92
C ARG A 367 -19.49 -15.63 -16.06
N LYS A 368 -18.37 -15.99 -16.69
CA LYS A 368 -17.76 -15.25 -17.82
C LYS A 368 -18.74 -14.98 -18.98
N THR A 369 -19.66 -15.92 -19.22
CA THR A 369 -20.64 -15.86 -20.31
C THR A 369 -21.72 -14.81 -20.15
N ASP A 370 -21.97 -14.34 -18.92
CA ASP A 370 -23.10 -13.46 -18.60
C ASP A 370 -22.72 -11.97 -18.75
N LEU A 371 -21.42 -11.65 -18.77
CA LEU A 371 -20.90 -10.29 -18.68
C LEU A 371 -20.20 -9.80 -19.97
N MET A 372 -19.91 -10.68 -20.92
CA MET A 372 -19.36 -10.30 -22.25
C MET A 372 -20.45 -10.00 -23.29
N LYS A 373 -21.73 -10.06 -22.91
CA LYS A 373 -22.86 -9.76 -23.81
C LYS A 373 -23.40 -8.35 -23.68
N GLU A 374 -22.92 -7.57 -22.69
CA GLU A 374 -23.18 -6.14 -22.51
C GLU A 374 -21.94 -5.30 -22.88
#